data_3d6b7e768977194eb20a1cca62dd57da
#
_entry.id   3d6b7e768977194eb20a1cca62dd57da
#
_cell.length_a   1.000
_cell.length_b   1.000
_cell.length_c   1.000
_cell.angle_alpha   90.00
_cell.angle_beta   90.00
_cell.angle_gamma   90.00
#
_symmetry.space_group_name_H-M   'P 1'
#
loop_
_entity.id
_entity.type
_entity.pdbx_description
1 polymer ?
#
loop_
_entity_poly.entity_id
_entity_poly.type
_entity_poly.pdbx_seq_one_letter_code
_entity_poly.pdbx_strand_id
1 'polypeptide(L)'
;MAGALFDAAGRVLITQRPPGKALAGRWEFPGGKLHEGEDAFAGLVRELGEELDVEVRSGERLLRYSHAYPERVVWLDMWIVSAWSGEPRGLEGQALKWVELPALPTEDILEADRPIIEALLSLDLGHGNTTGP
;
A
#
# COMPACT_ATOMS: atom_id res chain seq x y z
N MET A 1 5.95 -5.40 -4.35
CA MET A 1 4.55 -5.01 -4.53
C MET A 1 3.96 -4.46 -3.24
N ALA A 2 2.90 -3.71 -3.36
CA ALA A 2 2.23 -3.13 -2.21
C ALA A 2 0.72 -3.12 -2.43
N GLY A 3 -0.05 -2.97 -1.36
CA GLY A 3 -1.49 -2.99 -1.42
C GLY A 3 -2.15 -1.84 -0.69
N ALA A 4 -3.23 -1.34 -1.25
CA ALA A 4 -4.09 -0.37 -0.60
C ALA A 4 -5.29 -1.12 -0.02
N LEU A 5 -5.36 -1.17 1.31
CA LEU A 5 -6.50 -1.72 2.03
C LEU A 5 -7.35 -0.56 2.51
N PHE A 6 -8.65 -0.65 2.31
CA PHE A 6 -9.58 0.39 2.74
C PHE A 6 -10.47 -0.16 3.86
N ASP A 7 -10.76 0.67 4.85
CA ASP A 7 -11.72 0.31 5.89
C ASP A 7 -13.14 0.69 5.43
N ALA A 8 -14.13 0.43 6.29
CA ALA A 8 -15.53 0.73 5.96
C ALA A 8 -15.81 2.22 5.77
N ALA A 9 -14.94 3.08 6.31
CA ALA A 9 -15.07 4.54 6.16
C ALA A 9 -14.33 5.06 4.93
N GLY A 10 -13.67 4.19 4.17
CA GLY A 10 -12.92 4.59 2.99
C GLY A 10 -11.51 5.10 3.28
N ARG A 11 -11.04 4.92 4.51
CA ARG A 11 -9.66 5.29 4.85
C ARG A 11 -8.71 4.19 4.40
N VAL A 12 -7.50 4.57 4.02
CA VAL A 12 -6.49 3.64 3.54
C VAL A 12 -5.43 3.39 4.61
N LEU A 13 -4.92 2.17 4.66
CA LEU A 13 -3.93 1.75 5.63
C LEU A 13 -2.51 2.09 5.16
N ILE A 14 -1.73 2.76 6.02
CA ILE A 14 -0.31 2.94 5.82
C ILE A 14 0.43 2.38 7.02
N THR A 15 1.70 2.00 6.80
CA THR A 15 2.54 1.41 7.84
C THR A 15 3.81 2.22 7.97
N GLN A 16 4.38 2.26 9.18
CA GLN A 16 5.59 3.02 9.46
C GLN A 16 6.80 2.10 9.43
N ARG A 17 7.84 2.52 8.73
CA ARG A 17 9.09 1.74 8.68
C ARG A 17 9.71 1.72 10.09
N PRO A 18 10.01 0.50 10.60
CA PRO A 18 10.51 0.36 11.97
C PRO A 18 11.94 0.88 12.12
N PRO A 19 12.38 1.14 13.37
CA PRO A 19 13.78 1.49 13.65
C PRO A 19 14.72 0.42 13.12
N GLY A 20 15.89 0.83 12.66
CA GLY A 20 16.90 -0.09 12.12
C GLY A 20 16.82 -0.31 10.63
N LYS A 21 15.74 0.08 9.98
CA LYS A 21 15.63 0.02 8.53
C LYS A 21 15.97 1.38 7.92
N ALA A 22 16.37 1.37 6.65
CA ALA A 22 16.59 2.60 5.91
C ALA A 22 15.29 3.41 5.92
N LEU A 23 15.41 4.73 6.08
CA LEU A 23 14.27 5.65 6.09
C LEU A 23 13.26 5.34 7.22
N ALA A 24 13.78 4.87 8.36
CA ALA A 24 12.96 4.58 9.54
C ALA A 24 12.11 5.78 9.93
N GLY A 25 10.88 5.51 10.37
CA GLY A 25 9.94 6.56 10.75
C GLY A 25 9.08 7.08 9.62
N ARG A 26 9.47 6.85 8.36
CA ARG A 26 8.64 7.23 7.22
C ARG A 26 7.49 6.23 7.04
N TRP A 27 6.41 6.72 6.47
CA TRP A 27 5.23 5.89 6.22
C TRP A 27 5.22 5.37 4.79
N GLU A 28 4.59 4.23 4.58
CA GLU A 28 4.53 3.59 3.26
C GLU A 28 3.28 2.72 3.17
N PHE A 29 2.93 2.30 1.97
CA PHE A 29 1.89 1.30 1.80
C PHE A 29 2.46 -0.07 2.15
N PRO A 30 1.68 -0.94 2.80
CA PRO A 30 2.18 -2.26 3.18
C PRO A 30 2.47 -3.13 1.97
N GLY A 31 3.52 -3.93 2.07
CA GLY A 31 3.94 -4.81 0.99
C GLY A 31 5.36 -5.28 1.17
N GLY A 32 5.88 -5.88 0.14
CA GLY A 32 7.24 -6.41 0.16
C GLY A 32 7.69 -6.86 -1.22
N LYS A 33 8.73 -7.68 -1.24
CA LYS A 33 9.35 -8.16 -2.47
C LYS A 33 8.73 -9.47 -2.91
N LEU A 34 8.61 -9.65 -4.23
CA LEU A 34 8.21 -10.92 -4.81
C LEU A 34 9.36 -11.92 -4.65
N HIS A 35 9.01 -13.17 -4.40
CA HIS A 35 9.96 -14.26 -4.50
C HIS A 35 10.12 -14.64 -5.96
N GLU A 36 11.28 -15.19 -6.30
CA GLU A 36 11.55 -15.62 -7.67
C GLU A 36 10.46 -16.59 -8.15
N GLY A 37 9.92 -16.30 -9.32
CA GLY A 37 8.87 -17.13 -9.91
C GLY A 37 7.48 -16.97 -9.31
N GLU A 38 7.34 -16.09 -8.33
CA GLU A 38 6.06 -15.88 -7.66
C GLU A 38 5.14 -14.98 -8.49
N ASP A 39 3.87 -15.37 -8.62
CA ASP A 39 2.85 -14.54 -9.22
C ASP A 39 2.65 -13.28 -8.37
N ALA A 40 2.46 -12.13 -9.01
CA ALA A 40 2.36 -10.85 -8.30
C ALA A 40 1.21 -10.81 -7.29
N PHE A 41 0.04 -11.31 -7.67
CA PHE A 41 -1.08 -11.33 -6.73
C PHE A 41 -0.85 -12.30 -5.58
N ALA A 42 -0.30 -13.49 -5.87
CA ALA A 42 0.02 -14.47 -4.84
C ALA A 42 1.04 -13.89 -3.85
N GLY A 43 2.02 -13.14 -4.36
CA GLY A 43 3.01 -12.47 -3.51
C GLY A 43 2.37 -11.41 -2.63
N LEU A 44 1.40 -10.67 -3.15
CA LEU A 44 0.66 -9.69 -2.37
C LEU A 44 -0.10 -10.36 -1.23
N VAL A 45 -0.79 -11.46 -1.52
CA VAL A 45 -1.51 -12.25 -0.50
C VAL A 45 -0.56 -12.70 0.59
N ARG A 46 0.58 -13.26 0.20
CA ARG A 46 1.59 -13.74 1.14
C ARG A 46 2.17 -12.61 1.98
N GLU A 47 2.60 -11.52 1.35
CA GLU A 47 3.22 -10.40 2.06
C GLU A 47 2.27 -9.73 3.06
N LEU A 48 1.03 -9.48 2.66
CA LEU A 48 0.10 -8.85 3.57
C LEU A 48 -0.32 -9.80 4.70
N GLY A 49 -0.33 -11.09 4.43
CA GLY A 49 -0.54 -12.10 5.48
C GLY A 49 0.59 -12.11 6.49
N GLU A 50 1.84 -12.09 6.02
CA GLU A 50 3.02 -12.11 6.89
C GLU A 50 3.18 -10.81 7.67
N GLU A 51 2.89 -9.69 7.06
CA GLU A 51 3.14 -8.37 7.63
C GLU A 51 2.01 -7.89 8.53
N LEU A 52 0.76 -8.16 8.15
CA LEU A 52 -0.42 -7.59 8.80
C LEU A 52 -1.39 -8.61 9.38
N ASP A 53 -1.19 -9.89 9.12
CA ASP A 53 -2.11 -10.95 9.56
C ASP A 53 -3.51 -10.78 8.96
N VAL A 54 -3.58 -10.37 7.71
CA VAL A 54 -4.86 -10.28 6.98
C VAL A 54 -4.88 -11.28 5.84
N GLU A 55 -6.08 -11.71 5.47
CA GLU A 55 -6.29 -12.60 4.35
C GLU A 55 -6.84 -11.80 3.18
N VAL A 56 -6.01 -11.62 2.16
CA VAL A 56 -6.40 -10.93 0.93
C VAL A 56 -7.07 -11.95 0.01
N ARG A 57 -8.24 -11.62 -0.48
CA ARG A 57 -9.02 -12.51 -1.34
C ARG A 57 -9.06 -12.06 -2.78
N SER A 58 -9.13 -10.76 -3.03
CA SER A 58 -9.12 -10.25 -4.38
C SER A 58 -8.53 -8.87 -4.44
N GLY A 59 -8.05 -8.48 -5.61
CA GLY A 59 -7.46 -7.18 -5.82
C GLY A 59 -7.25 -6.91 -7.29
N GLU A 60 -6.98 -5.65 -7.61
CA GLU A 60 -6.72 -5.19 -8.96
C GLU A 60 -5.47 -4.34 -8.96
N ARG A 61 -4.64 -4.50 -10.00
CA ARG A 61 -3.46 -3.66 -10.13
C ARG A 61 -3.89 -2.22 -10.40
N LEU A 62 -3.35 -1.30 -9.59
CA LEU A 62 -3.59 0.12 -9.78
C LEU A 62 -2.58 0.72 -10.76
N LEU A 63 -1.29 0.51 -10.49
CA LEU A 63 -0.23 0.98 -11.37
C LEU A 63 1.05 0.21 -11.08
N ARG A 64 1.96 0.29 -12.06
CA ARG A 64 3.28 -0.32 -11.96
C ARG A 64 4.27 0.70 -12.52
N TYR A 65 5.30 1.01 -11.75
CA TYR A 65 6.26 2.04 -12.13
C TYR A 65 7.62 1.79 -11.50
N SER A 66 8.62 2.51 -11.96
CA SER A 66 9.95 2.44 -11.36
C SER A 66 10.28 3.73 -10.64
N HIS A 67 11.09 3.62 -9.60
CA HIS A 67 11.64 4.76 -8.88
C HIS A 67 13.16 4.60 -8.83
N ALA A 68 13.87 5.64 -9.26
CA ALA A 68 15.34 5.62 -9.29
C ALA A 68 15.91 6.19 -8.00
N TYR A 69 16.68 5.37 -7.30
CA TYR A 69 17.56 5.82 -6.23
C TYR A 69 18.96 6.04 -6.82
N PRO A 70 19.84 6.75 -6.14
CA PRO A 70 21.20 6.95 -6.66
C PRO A 70 21.94 5.67 -7.02
N GLU A 71 21.68 4.58 -6.30
CA GLU A 71 22.42 3.33 -6.45
C GLU A 71 21.64 2.23 -7.15
N ARG A 72 20.34 2.40 -7.35
CA ARG A 72 19.49 1.34 -7.92
C ARG A 72 18.16 1.86 -8.39
N VAL A 73 17.48 1.07 -9.21
CA VAL A 73 16.11 1.33 -9.62
C VAL A 73 15.23 0.28 -8.96
N VAL A 74 14.12 0.71 -8.38
CA VAL A 74 13.16 -0.17 -7.74
C VAL A 74 11.85 -0.13 -8.53
N TRP A 75 11.29 -1.30 -8.83
CA TRP A 75 9.99 -1.40 -9.46
C TRP A 75 8.92 -1.55 -8.39
N LEU A 76 7.89 -0.73 -8.50
CA LEU A 76 6.74 -0.78 -7.59
C LEU A 76 5.52 -1.29 -8.37
N ASP A 77 4.81 -2.22 -7.77
CA ASP A 77 3.60 -2.83 -8.32
C ASP A 77 2.52 -2.66 -7.27
N MET A 78 1.65 -1.67 -7.49
CA MET A 78 0.63 -1.28 -6.51
C MET A 78 -0.73 -1.86 -6.87
N TRP A 79 -1.37 -2.46 -5.88
CA TRP A 79 -2.67 -3.11 -6.03
C TRP A 79 -3.69 -2.46 -5.11
N ILE A 80 -4.94 -2.44 -5.55
CA ILE A 80 -6.08 -2.13 -4.69
C ILE A 80 -6.63 -3.46 -4.23
N VAL A 81 -6.71 -3.65 -2.92
CA VAL A 81 -7.27 -4.86 -2.33
C VAL A 81 -8.77 -4.66 -2.22
N SER A 82 -9.53 -5.41 -3.05
CA SER A 82 -10.97 -5.25 -3.14
C SER A 82 -11.75 -6.10 -2.15
N ALA A 83 -11.15 -7.20 -1.67
CA ALA A 83 -11.77 -8.05 -0.66
C ALA A 83 -10.70 -8.64 0.25
N TRP A 84 -10.89 -8.50 1.55
CA TRP A 84 -9.96 -9.01 2.55
C TRP A 84 -10.68 -9.21 3.87
N SER A 85 -10.08 -9.96 4.78
CA SER A 85 -10.63 -10.19 6.11
C SER A 85 -9.51 -10.25 7.15
N GLY A 86 -9.89 -10.12 8.40
CA GLY A 86 -8.96 -10.09 9.52
C GLY A 86 -8.80 -8.68 10.06
N GLU A 87 -8.13 -8.55 11.19
CA GLU A 87 -7.83 -7.27 11.82
C GLU A 87 -6.36 -6.97 11.58
N PRO A 88 -6.01 -5.93 10.81
CA PRO A 88 -4.59 -5.65 10.55
C PRO A 88 -3.81 -5.42 11.84
N ARG A 89 -2.66 -6.05 11.94
CA ARG A 89 -1.75 -5.93 13.08
C ARG A 89 -0.33 -5.79 12.57
N GLY A 90 0.48 -5.02 13.26
CA GLY A 90 1.88 -4.86 12.91
C GLY A 90 2.71 -6.03 13.40
N LEU A 91 2.71 -7.13 12.67
CA LEU A 91 3.41 -8.37 13.06
C LEU A 91 4.93 -8.20 13.13
N GLU A 92 5.46 -7.15 12.49
CA GLU A 92 6.89 -6.84 12.53
C GLU A 92 7.20 -5.68 13.48
N GLY A 93 6.25 -5.32 14.34
CA GLY A 93 6.40 -4.21 15.28
C GLY A 93 6.20 -2.84 14.67
N GLN A 94 5.78 -2.77 13.41
CA GLN A 94 5.54 -1.49 12.76
C GLN A 94 4.21 -0.87 13.20
N ALA A 95 4.18 0.46 13.25
CA ALA A 95 2.95 1.18 13.54
C ALA A 95 2.04 1.17 12.31
N LEU A 96 0.74 1.19 12.55
CA LEU A 96 -0.28 1.22 11.51
C LEU A 96 -1.11 2.49 11.69
N LYS A 97 -1.60 3.02 10.57
CA LYS A 97 -2.45 4.20 10.61
C LYS A 97 -3.47 4.14 9.46
N TRP A 98 -4.73 4.40 9.78
CA TRP A 98 -5.77 4.59 8.78
C TRP A 98 -5.86 6.06 8.44
N VAL A 99 -5.78 6.41 7.17
CA VAL A 99 -5.72 7.80 6.71
C VAL A 99 -6.79 8.04 5.66
N GLU A 100 -7.49 9.16 5.78
CA GLU A 100 -8.43 9.57 4.74
C GLU A 100 -7.65 9.97 3.50
N LEU A 101 -8.17 9.63 2.31
CA LEU A 101 -7.46 9.88 1.06
C LEU A 101 -7.01 11.34 0.92
N PRO A 102 -7.84 12.34 1.18
CA PRO A 102 -7.40 13.74 1.04
C PRO A 102 -6.26 14.13 1.98
N ALA A 103 -6.07 13.41 3.06
CA ALA A 103 -5.01 13.68 4.02
C ALA A 103 -3.69 12.99 3.69
N LEU A 104 -3.68 12.01 2.78
CA LEU A 104 -2.45 11.30 2.40
C LEU A 104 -1.29 12.21 2.03
N PRO A 105 -1.48 13.27 1.22
CA PRO A 105 -0.36 14.12 0.85
C PRO A 105 0.32 14.81 2.02
N THR A 106 -0.36 14.93 3.18
CA THR A 106 0.19 15.57 4.37
C THR A 106 0.96 14.61 5.26
N GLU A 107 0.90 13.32 4.99
CA GLU A 107 1.63 12.32 5.76
C GLU A 107 3.10 12.26 5.30
N ASP A 108 3.97 11.82 6.20
CA ASP A 108 5.39 11.69 5.91
C ASP A 108 5.66 10.39 5.15
N ILE A 109 5.17 10.34 3.92
CA ILE A 109 5.23 9.15 3.06
C ILE A 109 6.58 9.07 2.34
N LEU A 110 7.11 7.87 2.19
CA LEU A 110 8.28 7.62 1.37
C LEU A 110 8.09 8.24 -0.02
N GLU A 111 9.13 8.92 -0.50
CA GLU A 111 9.08 9.58 -1.80
C GLU A 111 8.73 8.62 -2.92
N ALA A 112 9.24 7.40 -2.86
CA ALA A 112 8.96 6.37 -3.86
C ALA A 112 7.46 6.02 -3.95
N ASP A 113 6.70 6.23 -2.88
CA ASP A 113 5.26 5.93 -2.83
C ASP A 113 4.38 7.11 -3.21
N ARG A 114 4.95 8.30 -3.44
CA ARG A 114 4.17 9.50 -3.80
C ARG A 114 3.31 9.33 -5.05
N PRO A 115 3.78 8.68 -6.13
CA PRO A 115 2.93 8.45 -7.30
C PRO A 115 1.69 7.63 -6.99
N ILE A 116 1.76 6.76 -5.99
CA ILE A 116 0.60 5.95 -5.56
C ILE A 116 -0.48 6.86 -5.00
N ILE A 117 -0.09 7.86 -4.21
CA ILE A 117 -1.05 8.82 -3.64
C ILE A 117 -1.80 9.55 -4.74
N GLU A 118 -1.09 10.02 -5.74
CA GLU A 118 -1.71 10.72 -6.88
C GLU A 118 -2.69 9.81 -7.61
N ALA A 119 -2.32 8.55 -7.82
CA ALA A 119 -3.18 7.59 -8.49
C ALA A 119 -4.44 7.29 -7.67
N LEU A 120 -4.30 7.15 -6.34
CA LEU A 120 -5.44 6.91 -5.47
C LEU A 120 -6.39 8.09 -5.42
N LEU A 121 -5.84 9.31 -5.38
CA LEU A 121 -6.66 10.52 -5.36
C LEU A 121 -7.41 10.70 -6.69
N SER A 122 -6.77 10.41 -7.80
CA SER A 122 -7.39 10.45 -9.12
C SER A 122 -8.53 9.45 -9.24
N LEU A 123 -8.32 8.25 -8.71
CA LEU A 123 -9.32 7.20 -8.72
C LEU A 123 -10.52 7.59 -7.86
N ASP A 124 -10.27 8.17 -6.69
CA ASP A 124 -11.32 8.62 -5.79
C ASP A 124 -12.19 9.69 -6.45
N LEU A 125 -11.56 10.65 -7.12
CA LEU A 125 -12.30 11.69 -7.84
C LEU A 125 -13.15 11.10 -8.98
N GLY A 126 -12.57 10.17 -9.74
CA GLY A 126 -13.28 9.50 -10.82
C GLY A 126 -14.43 8.67 -10.27
N HIS A 127 -14.17 7.96 -9.19
CA HIS A 127 -15.18 7.15 -8.53
C HIS A 127 -16.32 8.03 -7.97
N GLY A 128 -15.98 9.13 -7.35
CA GLY A 128 -16.96 10.09 -6.85
C GLY A 128 -17.84 10.62 -7.95
N ASN A 129 -17.28 10.90 -9.12
CA ASN A 129 -18.03 11.37 -10.26
C ASN A 129 -18.98 10.32 -10.83
N THR A 130 -18.57 9.05 -10.79
CA THR A 130 -19.39 7.96 -11.32
C THR A 130 -20.46 7.51 -10.35
N THR A 131 -20.20 7.64 -9.06
CA THR A 131 -21.16 7.22 -8.03
C THR A 131 -22.03 8.37 -7.56
N GLY A 132 -21.69 9.56 -7.94
CA GLY A 132 -22.41 10.76 -7.58
C GLY A 132 -23.83 10.63 -8.02
N PRO A 133 -24.60 11.18 -7.31
CA PRO A 133 -25.63 10.80 -6.41
C PRO A 133 -26.66 10.20 -6.89
#